data_62f64f621a22eb62319e385d026d72aa
#
_entry.id   62f64f621a22eb62319e385d026d72aa
#
_cell.length_a   1.000
_cell.length_b   1.000
_cell.length_c   1.000
_cell.angle_alpha   90.00
_cell.angle_beta   90.00
_cell.angle_gamma   90.00
#
_symmetry.space_group_name_H-M   'P 1'
#
loop_
_entity.id
_entity.type
_entity.pdbx_description
1 polymer ?
#
loop_
_entity_poly.entity_id
_entity_poly.type
_entity_poly.pdbx_seq_one_letter_code
_entity_poly.pdbx_strand_id
1 'polypeptide(L)'
;MFTYQIKIEYLVTNFVGWQRQKNNLSIQEVLEKVLSKRLKEKITIIGSGRTDAGVHATEQSAHFKTKQHIDDKNTFINSVNFFLNKYPISILSIKKRPKGFHARYSAIKRTYKYFIINRRSSLVIEKNKAWHIRKKINEIGRASCRERV
;
A
#
# COMPACT_ATOMS: atom_id res chain seq x y z
N MET A 1 -24.39 5.60 5.15
CA MET A 1 -23.05 5.55 4.57
C MET A 1 -22.29 4.42 5.25
N PHE A 2 -21.71 3.51 4.47
CA PHE A 2 -20.97 2.34 4.95
C PHE A 2 -19.48 2.63 4.93
N THR A 3 -18.76 2.13 5.92
CA THR A 3 -17.29 2.23 6.01
C THR A 3 -16.68 0.88 5.69
N TYR A 4 -15.77 0.84 4.73
CA TYR A 4 -15.04 -0.37 4.34
C TYR A 4 -13.54 -0.16 4.53
N GLN A 5 -12.91 -1.13 5.18
CA GLN A 5 -11.46 -1.26 5.24
C GLN A 5 -11.02 -2.18 4.10
N ILE A 6 -9.96 -1.79 3.42
CA ILE A 6 -9.28 -2.60 2.42
C ILE A 6 -7.82 -2.83 2.82
N LYS A 7 -7.29 -3.99 2.45
CA LYS A 7 -5.86 -4.30 2.51
C LYS A 7 -5.33 -4.32 1.09
N ILE A 8 -4.20 -3.68 0.87
CA ILE A 8 -3.68 -3.37 -0.44
C ILE A 8 -2.21 -3.76 -0.52
N GLU A 9 -1.84 -4.43 -1.59
CA GLU A 9 -0.45 -4.69 -1.98
C GLU A 9 -0.09 -3.79 -3.16
N TYR A 10 1.13 -3.25 -3.18
CA TYR A 10 1.61 -2.44 -4.30
C TYR A 10 3.12 -2.35 -4.41
N LEU A 11 3.61 -2.19 -5.64
CA LEU A 11 4.97 -1.79 -5.96
C LEU A 11 4.99 -0.33 -6.42
N VAL A 12 5.86 0.49 -5.83
CA VAL A 12 5.88 1.96 -6.05
C VAL A 12 6.85 2.38 -7.16
N THR A 13 7.45 1.45 -7.89
CA THR A 13 8.53 1.74 -8.85
C THR A 13 8.20 2.87 -9.84
N ASN A 14 6.94 2.99 -10.27
CA ASN A 14 6.47 4.01 -11.22
C ASN A 14 5.51 5.04 -10.58
N PHE A 15 5.50 5.15 -9.27
CA PHE A 15 4.64 6.06 -8.53
C PHE A 15 5.47 6.96 -7.61
N VAL A 16 4.92 8.13 -7.31
CA VAL A 16 5.53 9.09 -6.36
C VAL A 16 5.27 8.73 -4.89
N GLY A 17 4.78 7.52 -4.62
CA GLY A 17 4.38 7.06 -3.31
C GLY A 17 2.88 6.95 -3.15
N TRP A 18 2.43 6.89 -1.89
CA TRP A 18 1.02 6.74 -1.56
C TRP A 18 0.19 7.99 -1.86
N GLN A 19 0.61 9.14 -1.35
CA GLN A 19 -0.18 10.36 -1.29
C GLN A 19 -0.37 11.00 -2.67
N ARG A 20 -1.60 11.43 -2.99
CA ARG A 20 -1.91 12.20 -4.19
C ARG A 20 -1.07 13.48 -4.26
N GLN A 21 -0.50 13.75 -5.44
CA GLN A 21 0.26 14.96 -5.77
C GLN A 21 -0.23 15.55 -7.10
N LYS A 22 0.03 16.84 -7.34
CA LYS A 22 -0.51 17.54 -8.51
C LYS A 22 0.00 17.00 -9.85
N ASN A 23 1.26 16.62 -9.94
CA ASN A 23 1.94 16.40 -11.23
C ASN A 23 2.33 14.96 -11.52
N ASN A 24 2.09 14.02 -10.60
CA ASN A 24 2.57 12.65 -10.75
C ASN A 24 1.55 11.64 -10.20
N LEU A 25 1.54 10.44 -10.80
CA LEU A 25 0.63 9.38 -10.44
C LEU A 25 0.97 8.78 -9.06
N SER A 26 -0.02 8.69 -8.18
CA SER A 26 0.10 8.10 -6.84
C SER A 26 -0.80 6.88 -6.69
N ILE A 27 -0.45 6.02 -5.72
CA ILE A 27 -1.26 4.83 -5.39
C ILE A 27 -2.69 5.24 -4.99
N GLN A 28 -2.82 6.26 -4.15
CA GLN A 28 -4.11 6.78 -3.69
C GLN A 28 -4.98 7.23 -4.86
N GLU A 29 -4.42 7.97 -5.81
CA GLU A 29 -5.18 8.48 -6.95
C GLU A 29 -5.72 7.37 -7.85
N VAL A 30 -4.90 6.35 -8.15
CA VAL A 30 -5.33 5.19 -8.94
C VAL A 30 -6.48 4.46 -8.26
N LEU A 31 -6.34 4.18 -6.97
CA LEU A 31 -7.37 3.50 -6.19
C LEU A 31 -8.67 4.31 -6.13
N GLU A 32 -8.58 5.62 -5.89
CA GLU A 32 -9.76 6.51 -5.86
C GLU A 32 -10.47 6.55 -7.20
N LYS A 33 -9.74 6.63 -8.32
CA LYS A 33 -10.30 6.58 -9.69
C LYS A 33 -11.02 5.27 -9.96
N VAL A 34 -10.40 4.13 -9.65
CA VAL A 34 -10.97 2.80 -9.91
C VAL A 34 -12.19 2.55 -9.03
N LEU A 35 -12.11 2.83 -7.72
CA LEU A 35 -13.24 2.64 -6.80
C LEU A 35 -14.40 3.59 -7.13
N SER A 36 -14.11 4.85 -7.49
CA SER A 36 -15.15 5.80 -7.89
C SER A 36 -15.88 5.34 -9.15
N LYS A 37 -15.15 4.81 -10.13
CA LYS A 37 -15.74 4.25 -11.36
C LYS A 37 -16.61 3.02 -11.04
N ARG A 38 -16.12 2.11 -10.18
CA ARG A 38 -16.83 0.88 -9.83
C ARG A 38 -18.10 1.15 -9.01
N LEU A 39 -18.05 2.10 -8.09
CA LEU A 39 -19.16 2.48 -7.20
C LEU A 39 -20.04 3.60 -7.78
N LYS A 40 -19.70 4.17 -8.93
CA LYS A 40 -20.41 5.29 -9.56
C LYS A 40 -20.64 6.47 -8.60
N GLU A 41 -19.72 6.69 -7.68
CA GLU A 41 -19.72 7.84 -6.76
C GLU A 41 -18.28 8.26 -6.45
N LYS A 42 -18.08 9.51 -6.06
CA LYS A 42 -16.74 10.01 -5.69
C LYS A 42 -16.28 9.35 -4.40
N ILE A 43 -15.21 8.58 -4.49
CA ILE A 43 -14.58 7.89 -3.35
C ILE A 43 -13.28 8.60 -2.99
N THR A 44 -13.09 8.79 -1.68
CA THR A 44 -11.82 9.24 -1.10
C THR A 44 -11.28 8.12 -0.20
N ILE A 45 -10.00 7.80 -0.35
CA ILE A 45 -9.33 6.75 0.41
C ILE A 45 -8.38 7.36 1.43
N ILE A 46 -8.43 6.84 2.64
CA ILE A 46 -7.52 7.22 3.72
C ILE A 46 -6.70 6.00 4.12
N GLY A 47 -5.39 6.06 3.90
CA GLY A 47 -4.43 5.02 4.30
C GLY A 47 -4.09 5.06 5.79
N SER A 48 -3.63 3.93 6.32
CA SER A 48 -3.13 3.85 7.70
C SER A 48 -1.81 4.61 7.89
N GLY A 49 -1.04 4.80 6.83
CA GLY A 49 0.19 5.57 6.78
C GLY A 49 0.46 6.07 5.39
N ARG A 50 1.34 7.06 5.27
CA ARG A 50 1.89 7.51 3.99
C ARG A 50 3.20 6.76 3.76
N THR A 51 3.41 6.32 2.53
CA THR A 51 4.69 5.78 2.07
C THR A 51 5.27 6.68 1.00
N ASP A 52 6.56 6.92 1.07
CA ASP A 52 7.29 7.74 0.11
C ASP A 52 7.57 6.99 -1.19
N ALA A 53 8.11 7.69 -2.18
CA ALA A 53 8.55 7.09 -3.43
C ALA A 53 9.54 5.93 -3.17
N GLY A 54 9.37 4.81 -3.85
CA GLY A 54 10.21 3.63 -3.69
C GLY A 54 9.84 2.70 -2.54
N VAL A 55 8.91 3.09 -1.66
CA VAL A 55 8.46 2.25 -0.54
C VAL A 55 7.27 1.39 -0.97
N HIS A 56 7.50 0.09 -1.14
CA HIS A 56 6.47 -0.90 -1.47
C HIS A 56 5.62 -1.25 -0.24
N ALA A 57 4.48 -1.86 -0.46
CA ALA A 57 3.68 -2.42 0.63
C ALA A 57 3.19 -3.83 0.27
N THR A 58 3.34 -4.75 1.21
CA THR A 58 2.77 -6.10 1.11
C THR A 58 1.33 -6.14 1.63
N GLU A 59 0.96 -5.26 2.56
CA GLU A 59 -0.37 -5.19 3.15
C GLU A 59 -0.64 -3.81 3.79
N GLN A 60 -0.83 -2.79 2.97
CA GLN A 60 -1.25 -1.47 3.46
C GLN A 60 -2.74 -1.49 3.79
N SER A 61 -3.10 -1.06 5.01
CA SER A 61 -4.49 -0.86 5.38
C SER A 61 -4.99 0.53 4.98
N ALA A 62 -6.16 0.59 4.36
CA ALA A 62 -6.84 1.84 4.06
C ALA A 62 -8.35 1.69 4.26
N HIS A 63 -9.09 2.80 4.31
CA HIS A 63 -10.54 2.77 4.36
C HIS A 63 -11.15 3.81 3.43
N PHE A 64 -12.38 3.55 3.04
CA PHE A 64 -13.22 4.48 2.31
C PHE A 64 -14.68 4.41 2.79
N LYS A 65 -15.44 5.41 2.47
CA LYS A 65 -16.88 5.48 2.77
C LYS A 65 -17.66 5.48 1.46
N THR A 66 -18.80 4.77 1.45
CA THR A 66 -19.70 4.67 0.29
C THR A 66 -21.15 4.63 0.73
N LYS A 67 -22.05 5.06 -0.14
CA LYS A 67 -23.51 4.94 0.07
C LYS A 67 -23.99 3.52 -0.24
N GLN A 68 -23.25 2.77 -1.06
CA GLN A 68 -23.61 1.43 -1.50
C GLN A 68 -23.22 0.37 -0.48
N HIS A 69 -24.10 -0.63 -0.30
CA HIS A 69 -23.75 -1.85 0.40
C HIS A 69 -23.02 -2.80 -0.55
N ILE A 70 -21.92 -3.37 -0.09
CA ILE A 70 -21.15 -4.37 -0.84
C ILE A 70 -21.50 -5.74 -0.25
N ASP A 71 -22.40 -6.47 -0.90
CA ASP A 71 -22.88 -7.77 -0.45
C ASP A 71 -21.86 -8.85 -0.75
N ASP A 72 -21.50 -9.02 -2.01
CA ASP A 72 -20.48 -9.96 -2.45
C ASP A 72 -19.10 -9.27 -2.53
N LYS A 73 -18.32 -9.52 -1.49
CA LYS A 73 -16.97 -8.95 -1.36
C LYS A 73 -15.98 -9.53 -2.37
N ASN A 74 -16.12 -10.81 -2.72
CA ASN A 74 -15.23 -11.49 -3.64
C ASN A 74 -15.43 -10.98 -5.06
N THR A 75 -16.67 -10.92 -5.53
CA THR A 75 -17.01 -10.33 -6.82
C THR A 75 -16.58 -8.85 -6.89
N PHE A 76 -16.76 -8.10 -5.80
CA PHE A 76 -16.29 -6.71 -5.73
C PHE A 76 -14.77 -6.60 -5.89
N ILE A 77 -13.99 -7.39 -5.12
CA ILE A 77 -12.53 -7.40 -5.20
C ILE A 77 -12.07 -7.78 -6.61
N ASN A 78 -12.62 -8.85 -7.18
CA ASN A 78 -12.27 -9.30 -8.53
C ASN A 78 -12.53 -8.21 -9.57
N SER A 79 -13.69 -7.55 -9.49
CA SER A 79 -14.05 -6.45 -10.38
C SER A 79 -13.09 -5.25 -10.25
N VAL A 80 -12.70 -4.87 -9.04
CA VAL A 80 -11.76 -3.77 -8.81
C VAL A 80 -10.37 -4.15 -9.29
N ASN A 81 -9.88 -5.35 -8.96
CA ASN A 81 -8.57 -5.84 -9.38
C ASN A 81 -8.47 -6.00 -10.90
N PHE A 82 -9.56 -6.33 -11.59
CA PHE A 82 -9.60 -6.33 -13.06
C PHE A 82 -9.23 -4.94 -13.63
N PHE A 83 -9.72 -3.85 -13.05
CA PHE A 83 -9.34 -2.50 -13.48
C PHE A 83 -7.95 -2.08 -12.99
N LEU A 84 -7.46 -2.69 -11.92
CA LEU A 84 -6.12 -2.42 -11.36
C LEU A 84 -5.00 -3.21 -12.05
N ASN A 85 -5.29 -4.27 -12.84
CA ASN A 85 -4.29 -5.19 -13.40
C ASN A 85 -3.22 -4.52 -14.28
N LYS A 86 -3.50 -3.34 -14.83
CA LYS A 86 -2.53 -2.51 -15.57
C LYS A 86 -1.56 -1.73 -14.68
N TYR A 87 -1.77 -1.76 -13.37
CA TYR A 87 -0.92 -1.14 -12.36
C TYR A 87 -0.40 -2.22 -11.42
N PRO A 88 0.79 -2.09 -10.86
CA PRO A 88 1.30 -2.99 -9.83
C PRO A 88 0.61 -2.73 -8.46
N ILE A 89 -0.70 -2.84 -8.43
CA ILE A 89 -1.57 -2.60 -7.26
C ILE A 89 -2.65 -3.68 -7.22
N SER A 90 -2.86 -4.28 -6.06
CA SER A 90 -3.92 -5.26 -5.84
C SER A 90 -4.63 -5.04 -4.51
N ILE A 91 -5.96 -5.21 -4.50
CA ILE A 91 -6.74 -5.27 -3.27
C ILE A 91 -6.78 -6.72 -2.81
N LEU A 92 -6.23 -7.00 -1.62
CA LEU A 92 -6.15 -8.33 -1.04
C LEU A 92 -7.43 -8.73 -0.29
N SER A 93 -8.05 -7.78 0.39
CA SER A 93 -9.28 -8.03 1.16
C SER A 93 -10.09 -6.77 1.39
N ILE A 94 -11.39 -6.97 1.68
CA ILE A 94 -12.31 -5.91 2.08
C ILE A 94 -13.12 -6.35 3.28
N LYS A 95 -13.27 -5.47 4.28
CA LYS A 95 -14.09 -5.71 5.49
C LYS A 95 -14.96 -4.50 5.78
N LYS A 96 -16.25 -4.73 6.04
CA LYS A 96 -17.14 -3.71 6.59
C LYS A 96 -16.72 -3.37 8.01
N ARG A 97 -16.69 -2.10 8.35
CA ARG A 97 -16.28 -1.58 9.66
C ARG A 97 -17.36 -0.67 10.25
N PRO A 98 -17.38 -0.46 11.58
CA PRO A 98 -18.23 0.55 12.20
C PRO A 98 -17.99 1.95 11.62
N LYS A 99 -19.00 2.84 11.69
CA LYS A 99 -18.90 4.21 11.16
C LYS A 99 -17.71 5.01 11.71
N GLY A 100 -17.30 4.75 12.97
CA GLY A 100 -16.18 5.43 13.62
C GLY A 100 -14.79 4.90 13.24
N PHE A 101 -14.69 3.84 12.44
CA PHE A 101 -13.40 3.29 12.05
C PHE A 101 -12.63 4.27 11.16
N HIS A 102 -11.35 4.46 11.52
CA HIS A 102 -10.42 5.30 10.77
C HIS A 102 -9.08 4.59 10.63
N ALA A 103 -8.66 4.21 9.39
CA ALA A 103 -7.49 3.37 9.15
C ALA A 103 -6.20 3.92 9.80
N ARG A 104 -6.03 5.24 9.85
CA ARG A 104 -4.84 5.88 10.44
C ARG A 104 -4.88 5.89 11.97
N TYR A 105 -6.02 6.27 12.56
CA TYR A 105 -6.13 6.42 14.02
C TYR A 105 -6.45 5.11 14.73
N SER A 106 -7.10 4.17 14.05
CA SER A 106 -7.36 2.83 14.58
C SER A 106 -6.21 1.85 14.34
N ALA A 107 -5.09 2.30 13.77
CA ALA A 107 -3.92 1.46 13.56
C ALA A 107 -3.16 1.24 14.86
N ILE A 108 -3.03 -0.02 15.27
CA ILE A 108 -2.30 -0.42 16.48
C ILE A 108 -0.82 -0.59 16.21
N LYS A 109 -0.46 -1.09 15.01
CA LYS A 109 0.92 -1.40 14.63
C LYS A 109 1.18 -1.07 13.16
N ARG A 110 2.37 -0.57 12.87
CA ARG A 110 2.92 -0.45 11.52
C ARG A 110 4.27 -1.14 11.51
N THR A 111 4.49 -2.03 10.54
CA THR A 111 5.75 -2.78 10.43
C THR A 111 6.45 -2.35 9.15
N TYR A 112 7.71 -1.98 9.26
CA TYR A 112 8.57 -1.66 8.14
C TYR A 112 9.69 -2.69 8.07
N LYS A 113 10.00 -3.17 6.86
CA LYS A 113 11.10 -4.10 6.61
C LYS A 113 12.05 -3.48 5.60
N TYR A 114 13.32 -3.38 5.96
CA TYR A 114 14.38 -2.93 5.06
C TYR A 114 15.13 -4.16 4.58
N PHE A 115 15.08 -4.41 3.27
CA PHE A 115 15.84 -5.48 2.65
C PHE A 115 17.19 -4.95 2.21
N ILE A 116 18.26 -5.54 2.72
CA ILE A 116 19.63 -5.18 2.39
C ILE A 116 20.30 -6.44 1.80
N ILE A 117 20.88 -6.29 0.60
CA ILE A 117 21.64 -7.36 -0.03
C ILE A 117 23.09 -6.91 -0.14
N ASN A 118 23.96 -7.61 0.61
CA ASN A 118 25.38 -7.34 0.62
C ASN A 118 26.12 -8.35 -0.26
N ARG A 119 26.39 -7.98 -1.51
CA ARG A 119 27.19 -8.78 -2.46
C ARG A 119 27.82 -7.88 -3.52
N ARG A 120 28.92 -8.35 -4.15
CA ARG A 120 29.61 -7.62 -5.23
C ARG A 120 28.79 -7.55 -6.53
N SER A 121 28.18 -8.68 -6.94
CA SER A 121 27.40 -8.78 -8.17
C SER A 121 26.13 -7.93 -8.11
N SER A 122 25.75 -7.32 -9.21
CA SER A 122 24.55 -6.48 -9.32
C SER A 122 23.27 -7.25 -9.01
N LEU A 123 22.25 -6.53 -8.51
CA LEU A 123 20.92 -7.08 -8.29
C LEU A 123 20.17 -7.14 -9.63
N VAL A 124 19.49 -8.24 -9.89
CA VAL A 124 18.62 -8.44 -11.05
C VAL A 124 17.18 -8.62 -10.56
N ILE A 125 16.91 -9.70 -9.84
CA ILE A 125 15.56 -10.05 -9.36
C ILE A 125 15.08 -9.05 -8.29
N GLU A 126 15.97 -8.68 -7.37
CA GLU A 126 15.66 -7.79 -6.24
C GLU A 126 15.93 -6.30 -6.55
N LYS A 127 16.15 -5.98 -7.83
CA LYS A 127 16.29 -4.57 -8.26
C LYS A 127 15.07 -3.77 -7.86
N ASN A 128 15.28 -2.61 -7.23
CA ASN A 128 14.24 -1.73 -6.68
C ASN A 128 13.44 -2.30 -5.48
N LYS A 129 13.81 -3.47 -4.94
CA LYS A 129 13.17 -4.05 -3.76
C LYS A 129 14.10 -4.16 -2.56
N ALA A 130 15.40 -4.07 -2.78
CA ALA A 130 16.41 -4.15 -1.73
C ALA A 130 17.49 -3.08 -1.91
N TRP A 131 18.07 -2.66 -0.79
CA TRP A 131 19.24 -1.81 -0.80
C TRP A 131 20.48 -2.66 -1.11
N HIS A 132 21.12 -2.37 -2.21
CA HIS A 132 22.33 -3.05 -2.65
C HIS A 132 23.59 -2.41 -2.07
N ILE A 133 24.34 -3.14 -1.27
CA ILE A 133 25.62 -2.70 -0.72
C ILE A 133 26.71 -3.64 -1.26
N ARG A 134 27.62 -3.09 -2.06
CA ARG A 134 28.72 -3.86 -2.67
C ARG A 134 29.91 -4.06 -1.73
N LYS A 135 30.13 -3.12 -0.83
CA LYS A 135 31.21 -3.15 0.17
C LYS A 135 30.83 -4.12 1.29
N LYS A 136 31.79 -4.98 1.71
CA LYS A 136 31.57 -5.88 2.85
C LYS A 136 31.17 -5.09 4.10
N ILE A 137 30.12 -5.52 4.75
CA ILE A 137 29.57 -4.88 5.94
C ILE A 137 29.91 -5.73 7.16
N ASN A 138 30.26 -5.08 8.28
CA ASN A 138 30.36 -5.75 9.57
C ASN A 138 28.96 -5.93 10.16
N GLU A 139 28.51 -7.17 10.34
CA GLU A 139 27.16 -7.50 10.81
C GLU A 139 27.02 -7.44 12.33
N ILE A 140 28.14 -7.49 13.07
CA ILE A 140 28.15 -7.55 14.54
C ILE A 140 27.54 -6.27 15.17
N GLY A 141 27.77 -5.10 14.59
CA GLY A 141 27.25 -3.83 15.09
C GLY A 141 25.74 -3.60 14.91
N ARG A 142 25.02 -4.45 14.19
CA ARG A 142 23.62 -4.24 13.84
C ARG A 142 22.61 -4.75 14.84
N ALA A 143 22.99 -5.75 15.65
CA ALA A 143 22.10 -6.30 16.67
C ALA A 143 21.78 -5.32 17.82
N SER A 144 22.55 -4.23 17.95
CA SER A 144 22.40 -3.23 19.02
C SER A 144 21.52 -2.04 18.65
N CYS A 145 21.18 -1.82 17.39
CA CYS A 145 20.23 -0.78 16.98
C CYS A 145 18.80 -1.23 17.24
N ARG A 146 18.38 -1.19 18.48
CA ARG A 146 16.95 -1.14 18.82
C ARG A 146 16.46 0.26 18.45
N GLU A 147 15.69 0.34 17.39
CA GLU A 147 14.95 1.54 17.08
C GLU A 147 14.03 1.88 18.26
N ARG A 148 14.34 2.99 18.92
CA ARG A 148 13.39 3.59 19.88
C ARG A 148 12.37 4.34 19.03
N VAL A 149 11.17 3.80 19.01
CA VAL A 149 10.00 4.49 18.47
C VAL A 149 9.55 5.55 19.46
#